data_c1b3d50412c5dff9b7e44519bd6da368
#
_entry.id   c1b3d50412c5dff9b7e44519bd6da368
#
_cell.length_a   1.000
_cell.length_b   1.000
_cell.length_c   1.000
_cell.angle_alpha   90.00
_cell.angle_beta   90.00
_cell.angle_gamma   90.00
#
_symmetry.space_group_name_H-M   'P 1'
#
loop_
_entity.id
_entity.type
_entity.pdbx_description
1 polymer ?
#
loop_
_entity_poly.entity_id
_entity_poly.type
_entity_poly.pdbx_seq_one_letter_code
_entity_poly.pdbx_strand_id
1 'polypeptide(L)'
;RCRSTWFSNLFTYKDSFCYNEETRYINSWEELVDRIEERSEEYVGFEDPELLHYINSLYKLFPNATYVLLERDREDCEISLCNQSGAPRELVSIKFDRWEQDLINFKSIISDYESIHFDDMDDIGHVYRIWKYVLRDITFDIGRWNLLTALKISVTLGNKPFPMPEEKMAVYFNFDKLDFIK
;
A
#
# COMPACT_ATOMS: atom_id res chain seq x y z
N ARG A 1 -3.84 -3.74 8.51
CA ARG A 1 -3.06 -2.56 8.12
C ARG A 1 -1.59 -2.84 8.36
N CYS A 2 -0.79 -2.72 7.32
CA CYS A 2 0.59 -3.20 7.27
C CYS A 2 1.62 -2.07 7.33
N ARG A 3 1.37 -1.00 8.09
CA ARG A 3 2.23 0.21 8.15
C ARG A 3 2.45 0.87 6.78
N SER A 4 1.44 0.89 5.94
CA SER A 4 1.50 1.45 4.58
C SER A 4 2.04 2.88 4.55
N THR A 5 1.52 3.77 5.40
CA THR A 5 1.99 5.15 5.53
C THR A 5 3.47 5.24 5.96
N TRP A 6 3.93 4.35 6.83
CA TRP A 6 5.35 4.27 7.21
C TRP A 6 6.20 3.88 6.00
N PHE A 7 5.72 2.90 5.24
CA PHE A 7 6.41 2.37 4.07
C PHE A 7 6.51 3.42 2.95
N SER A 8 5.40 4.10 2.62
CA SER A 8 5.42 5.19 1.64
C SER A 8 6.36 6.33 2.04
N ASN A 9 6.39 6.69 3.33
CA ASN A 9 7.35 7.69 3.83
C ASN A 9 8.80 7.21 3.77
N LEU A 10 9.07 5.92 4.01
CA LEU A 10 10.42 5.38 3.87
C LEU A 10 10.91 5.55 2.42
N PHE A 11 10.07 5.22 1.44
CA PHE A 11 10.42 5.28 0.02
C PHE A 11 10.26 6.68 -0.61
N THR A 12 9.75 7.67 0.10
CA THR A 12 9.79 9.08 -0.33
C THR A 12 11.08 9.72 0.16
N TYR A 13 12.16 9.58 -0.65
CA TYR A 13 13.49 10.01 -0.25
C TYR A 13 14.39 10.28 -1.46
N LYS A 14 15.05 11.47 -1.53
CA LYS A 14 15.88 11.90 -2.66
C LYS A 14 15.13 11.82 -3.98
N ASP A 15 15.64 11.03 -4.92
CA ASP A 15 15.09 10.85 -6.26
C ASP A 15 14.01 9.74 -6.30
N SER A 16 13.33 9.52 -5.17
CA SER A 16 12.23 8.58 -5.06
C SER A 16 11.03 9.19 -4.36
N PHE A 17 9.85 8.94 -4.90
CA PHE A 17 8.58 9.35 -4.34
C PHE A 17 7.57 8.20 -4.33
N CYS A 18 6.90 7.99 -3.20
CA CYS A 18 5.88 6.96 -3.05
C CYS A 18 4.56 7.57 -2.59
N TYR A 19 3.55 7.50 -3.45
CA TYR A 19 2.18 7.87 -3.11
C TYR A 19 1.59 6.91 -2.08
N ASN A 20 0.74 7.42 -1.19
CA ASN A 20 0.05 6.62 -0.18
C ASN A 20 -1.46 6.67 -0.38
N GLU A 21 -2.08 5.52 -0.65
CA GLU A 21 -3.53 5.36 -0.84
C GLU A 21 -4.10 6.31 -1.93
N GLU A 22 -3.39 6.47 -3.04
CA GLU A 22 -3.72 7.42 -4.09
C GLU A 22 -4.95 7.02 -4.92
N THR A 23 -5.31 5.73 -4.96
CA THR A 23 -6.52 5.25 -5.68
C THR A 23 -7.80 5.94 -5.24
N ARG A 24 -7.81 6.55 -4.06
CA ARG A 24 -8.94 7.35 -3.56
C ARG A 24 -9.16 8.66 -4.32
N TYR A 25 -8.16 9.11 -5.08
CA TYR A 25 -8.11 10.43 -5.71
C TYR A 25 -7.99 10.36 -7.23
N ILE A 26 -7.80 9.18 -7.78
CA ILE A 26 -7.73 8.94 -9.23
C ILE A 26 -8.98 8.22 -9.72
N ASN A 27 -9.45 8.55 -10.91
CA ASN A 27 -10.67 8.02 -11.50
C ASN A 27 -10.43 7.29 -12.83
N SER A 28 -9.19 7.30 -13.32
CA SER A 28 -8.83 6.62 -14.56
C SER A 28 -7.36 6.19 -14.58
N TRP A 29 -7.01 5.33 -15.54
CA TRP A 29 -5.62 4.93 -15.78
C TRP A 29 -4.76 6.07 -16.31
N GLU A 30 -5.36 6.98 -17.10
CA GLU A 30 -4.71 8.18 -17.58
C GLU A 30 -4.29 9.07 -16.40
N GLU A 31 -5.17 9.31 -15.43
CA GLU A 31 -4.82 10.05 -14.22
C GLU A 31 -3.70 9.39 -13.41
N LEU A 32 -3.63 8.05 -13.37
CA LEU A 32 -2.52 7.34 -12.73
C LEU A 32 -1.20 7.59 -13.47
N VAL A 33 -1.22 7.54 -14.79
CA VAL A 33 -0.04 7.83 -15.63
C VAL A 33 0.38 9.29 -15.46
N ASP A 34 -0.57 10.23 -15.52
CA ASP A 34 -0.31 11.66 -15.31
C ASP A 34 0.37 11.92 -13.96
N ARG A 35 -0.07 11.24 -12.88
CA ARG A 35 0.59 11.33 -11.56
C ARG A 35 2.05 10.90 -11.57
N ILE A 36 2.39 9.92 -12.38
CA ILE A 36 3.79 9.48 -12.56
C ILE A 36 4.57 10.54 -13.36
N GLU A 37 3.99 11.02 -14.47
CA GLU A 37 4.63 11.96 -15.37
C GLU A 37 4.81 13.38 -14.77
N GLU A 38 3.96 13.76 -13.83
CA GLU A 38 4.10 15.00 -13.06
C GLU A 38 5.30 15.01 -12.12
N ARG A 39 5.89 13.83 -11.83
CA ARG A 39 7.02 13.71 -10.91
C ARG A 39 8.34 13.83 -11.66
N SER A 40 9.32 14.45 -11.00
CA SER A 40 10.68 14.59 -11.50
C SER A 40 11.65 13.55 -10.94
N GLU A 41 11.19 12.76 -9.97
CA GLU A 41 11.99 11.73 -9.32
C GLU A 41 12.21 10.54 -10.27
N GLU A 42 13.36 9.90 -10.16
CA GLU A 42 13.71 8.74 -10.95
C GLU A 42 12.84 7.52 -10.62
N TYR A 43 12.45 7.40 -9.35
CA TYR A 43 11.61 6.30 -8.87
C TYR A 43 10.27 6.87 -8.38
N VAL A 44 9.20 6.44 -9.00
CA VAL A 44 7.83 6.78 -8.58
C VAL A 44 7.07 5.51 -8.26
N GLY A 45 6.52 5.44 -7.06
CA GLY A 45 5.77 4.28 -6.58
C GLY A 45 4.43 4.64 -5.96
N PHE A 46 3.64 3.62 -5.76
CA PHE A 46 2.33 3.70 -5.10
C PHE A 46 2.24 2.63 -4.02
N GLU A 47 1.81 3.04 -2.85
CA GLU A 47 1.41 2.15 -1.77
C GLU A 47 -0.09 2.26 -1.59
N ASP A 48 -0.81 1.23 -2.03
CA ASP A 48 -2.26 1.19 -1.92
C ASP A 48 -2.77 -0.25 -2.03
N PRO A 49 -3.48 -0.78 -1.03
CA PRO A 49 -4.01 -2.14 -1.06
C PRO A 49 -5.06 -2.35 -2.17
N GLU A 50 -5.74 -1.30 -2.61
CA GLU A 50 -6.75 -1.41 -3.67
C GLU A 50 -6.10 -1.67 -5.04
N LEU A 51 -4.83 -1.31 -5.26
CA LEU A 51 -4.10 -1.60 -6.49
C LEU A 51 -3.96 -3.10 -6.76
N LEU A 52 -3.99 -3.92 -5.71
CA LEU A 52 -3.93 -5.37 -5.83
C LEU A 52 -5.09 -5.92 -6.69
N HIS A 53 -6.27 -5.30 -6.58
CA HIS A 53 -7.44 -5.65 -7.37
C HIS A 53 -7.23 -5.46 -8.89
N TYR A 54 -6.38 -4.50 -9.26
CA TYR A 54 -6.13 -4.12 -10.65
C TYR A 54 -4.84 -4.69 -11.24
N ILE A 55 -4.26 -5.70 -10.62
CA ILE A 55 -2.91 -6.20 -10.96
C ILE A 55 -2.76 -6.58 -12.43
N ASN A 56 -3.80 -7.13 -13.06
CA ASN A 56 -3.78 -7.48 -14.50
C ASN A 56 -3.56 -6.26 -15.38
N SER A 57 -4.20 -5.15 -15.05
CA SER A 57 -4.10 -3.89 -15.81
C SER A 57 -2.76 -3.20 -15.50
N LEU A 58 -2.38 -3.16 -14.23
CA LEU A 58 -1.09 -2.60 -13.80
C LEU A 58 0.09 -3.31 -14.47
N TYR A 59 0.08 -4.64 -14.52
CA TYR A 59 1.15 -5.40 -15.17
C TYR A 59 1.23 -5.15 -16.67
N LYS A 60 0.10 -4.90 -17.33
CA LYS A 60 0.09 -4.55 -18.77
C LYS A 60 0.58 -3.12 -19.01
N LEU A 61 0.20 -2.18 -18.15
CA LEU A 61 0.63 -0.78 -18.28
C LEU A 61 2.10 -0.60 -17.88
N PHE A 62 2.54 -1.29 -16.84
CA PHE A 62 3.86 -1.14 -16.25
C PHE A 62 4.57 -2.51 -16.13
N PRO A 63 4.95 -3.14 -17.26
CA PRO A 63 5.51 -4.50 -17.25
C PRO A 63 6.87 -4.60 -16.54
N ASN A 64 7.55 -3.48 -16.37
CA ASN A 64 8.86 -3.38 -15.70
C ASN A 64 8.75 -2.83 -14.27
N ALA A 65 7.54 -2.69 -13.73
CA ALA A 65 7.37 -2.23 -12.36
C ALA A 65 7.94 -3.23 -11.36
N THR A 66 8.48 -2.72 -10.26
CA THR A 66 8.93 -3.51 -9.12
C THR A 66 7.80 -3.64 -8.11
N TYR A 67 7.53 -4.85 -7.67
CA TYR A 67 6.40 -5.15 -6.78
C TYR A 67 6.88 -5.58 -5.39
N VAL A 68 6.27 -5.00 -4.35
CA VAL A 68 6.50 -5.38 -2.96
C VAL A 68 5.17 -5.65 -2.27
N LEU A 69 5.05 -6.82 -1.64
CA LEU A 69 3.90 -7.18 -0.81
C LEU A 69 4.17 -6.84 0.65
N LEU A 70 3.27 -6.07 1.25
CA LEU A 70 3.23 -5.83 2.69
C LEU A 70 2.27 -6.82 3.32
N GLU A 71 2.81 -7.78 4.08
CA GLU A 71 2.04 -8.87 4.68
C GLU A 71 1.81 -8.65 6.17
N ARG A 72 0.69 -9.10 6.66
CA ARG A 72 0.32 -9.13 8.09
C ARG A 72 -0.76 -10.15 8.33
N ASP A 73 -0.83 -10.70 9.52
CA ASP A 73 -1.89 -11.64 9.89
C ASP A 73 -3.28 -11.05 9.66
N ARG A 74 -4.14 -11.80 9.00
CA ARG A 74 -5.49 -11.39 8.61
C ARG A 74 -6.30 -10.90 9.82
N GLU A 75 -6.30 -11.65 10.91
CA GLU A 75 -7.08 -11.30 12.10
C GLU A 75 -6.68 -9.93 12.66
N ASP A 76 -5.39 -9.67 12.75
CA ASP A 76 -4.85 -8.37 13.18
C ASP A 76 -5.24 -7.23 12.24
N CYS A 77 -5.25 -7.50 10.94
CA CYS A 77 -5.68 -6.54 9.93
C CYS A 77 -7.16 -6.23 10.04
N GLU A 78 -8.02 -7.26 10.20
CA GLU A 78 -9.46 -7.10 10.38
C GLU A 78 -9.78 -6.29 11.65
N ILE A 79 -9.18 -6.65 12.78
CA ILE A 79 -9.35 -5.91 14.06
C ILE A 79 -8.93 -4.45 13.88
N SER A 80 -7.77 -4.21 13.27
CA SER A 80 -7.27 -2.86 13.03
C SER A 80 -8.21 -2.04 12.14
N LEU A 81 -8.77 -2.65 11.09
CA LEU A 81 -9.68 -1.98 10.17
C LEU A 81 -11.04 -1.71 10.81
N CYS A 82 -11.60 -2.65 11.58
CA CYS A 82 -12.82 -2.43 12.36
C CYS A 82 -12.65 -1.25 13.32
N ASN A 83 -11.55 -1.23 14.08
CA ASN A 83 -11.28 -0.17 15.05
C ASN A 83 -11.12 1.21 14.40
N GLN A 84 -10.59 1.26 13.18
CA GLN A 84 -10.39 2.52 12.48
C GLN A 84 -11.65 3.03 11.78
N SER A 85 -12.37 2.13 11.11
CA SER A 85 -13.53 2.51 10.30
C SER A 85 -14.83 2.55 11.07
N GLY A 86 -14.92 1.81 12.19
CA GLY A 86 -16.18 1.54 12.89
C GLY A 86 -17.08 0.55 12.14
N ALA A 87 -16.59 -0.08 11.06
CA ALA A 87 -17.36 -1.04 10.28
C ALA A 87 -17.60 -2.35 11.04
N PRO A 88 -18.75 -3.01 10.85
CA PRO A 88 -18.99 -4.35 11.36
C PRO A 88 -17.96 -5.35 10.85
N ARG A 89 -17.57 -6.33 11.70
CA ARG A 89 -16.54 -7.32 11.37
C ARG A 89 -16.91 -8.15 10.13
N GLU A 90 -18.17 -8.45 9.94
CA GLU A 90 -18.67 -9.20 8.79
C GLU A 90 -18.36 -8.48 7.46
N LEU A 91 -18.55 -7.16 7.42
CA LEU A 91 -18.28 -6.36 6.25
C LEU A 91 -16.76 -6.29 5.97
N VAL A 92 -15.97 -6.16 7.02
CA VAL A 92 -14.50 -6.16 6.94
C VAL A 92 -14.01 -7.53 6.45
N SER A 93 -14.56 -8.63 6.96
CA SER A 93 -14.17 -9.98 6.57
C SER A 93 -14.43 -10.24 5.07
N ILE A 94 -15.57 -9.80 4.53
CA ILE A 94 -15.88 -9.89 3.10
C ILE A 94 -14.81 -9.16 2.26
N LYS A 95 -14.37 -7.98 2.72
CA LYS A 95 -13.31 -7.23 2.03
C LYS A 95 -11.98 -7.99 2.04
N PHE A 96 -11.64 -8.64 3.15
CA PHE A 96 -10.43 -9.45 3.26
C PHE A 96 -10.49 -10.72 2.42
N ASP A 97 -11.67 -11.38 2.32
CA ASP A 97 -11.86 -12.53 1.41
C ASP A 97 -11.55 -12.12 -0.04
N ARG A 98 -11.96 -10.92 -0.45
CA ARG A 98 -11.64 -10.40 -1.78
C ARG A 98 -10.15 -10.13 -1.94
N TRP A 99 -9.52 -9.45 -0.99
CA TRP A 99 -8.08 -9.18 -1.06
C TRP A 99 -7.24 -10.48 -1.09
N GLU A 100 -7.64 -11.52 -0.38
CA GLU A 100 -6.98 -12.83 -0.46
C GLU A 100 -7.10 -13.43 -1.86
N GLN A 101 -8.27 -13.30 -2.49
CA GLN A 101 -8.44 -13.75 -3.88
C GLN A 101 -7.59 -12.92 -4.85
N ASP A 102 -7.52 -11.59 -4.66
CA ASP A 102 -6.67 -10.71 -5.44
C ASP A 102 -5.18 -11.03 -5.23
N LEU A 103 -4.78 -11.40 -4.02
CA LEU A 103 -3.42 -11.85 -3.72
C LEU A 103 -3.06 -13.15 -4.43
N ILE A 104 -3.98 -14.10 -4.50
CA ILE A 104 -3.80 -15.35 -5.28
C ILE A 104 -3.62 -15.00 -6.75
N ASN A 105 -4.43 -14.11 -7.29
CA ASN A 105 -4.32 -13.63 -8.66
C ASN A 105 -2.97 -12.91 -8.90
N PHE A 106 -2.55 -12.03 -8.01
CA PHE A 106 -1.23 -11.38 -8.05
C PHE A 106 -0.11 -12.42 -8.16
N LYS A 107 -0.05 -13.40 -7.25
CA LYS A 107 0.99 -14.44 -7.22
C LYS A 107 0.98 -15.33 -8.47
N SER A 108 -0.13 -15.40 -9.20
CA SER A 108 -0.22 -16.13 -10.46
C SER A 108 0.34 -15.36 -11.66
N ILE A 109 0.37 -14.04 -11.59
CA ILE A 109 0.80 -13.14 -12.68
C ILE A 109 2.22 -12.65 -12.47
N ILE A 110 2.54 -12.24 -11.26
CA ILE A 110 3.83 -11.64 -10.90
C ILE A 110 4.71 -12.73 -10.27
N SER A 111 5.77 -13.07 -10.96
CA SER A 111 6.75 -14.07 -10.49
C SER A 111 7.96 -13.44 -9.79
N ASP A 112 8.23 -12.16 -10.07
CA ASP A 112 9.34 -11.41 -9.46
C ASP A 112 8.78 -10.31 -8.55
N TYR A 113 8.78 -10.57 -7.26
CA TYR A 113 8.37 -9.63 -6.21
C TYR A 113 9.09 -9.96 -4.91
N GLU A 114 9.21 -8.94 -4.06
CA GLU A 114 9.65 -9.11 -2.68
C GLU A 114 8.46 -8.99 -1.73
N SER A 115 8.58 -9.59 -0.55
CA SER A 115 7.60 -9.40 0.51
C SER A 115 8.27 -9.05 1.84
N ILE A 116 7.53 -8.32 2.67
CA ILE A 116 7.93 -8.01 4.04
C ILE A 116 6.73 -8.15 4.97
N HIS A 117 6.89 -8.92 6.04
CA HIS A 117 5.87 -9.02 7.07
C HIS A 117 5.92 -7.80 8.00
N PHE A 118 4.77 -7.43 8.55
CA PHE A 118 4.62 -6.30 9.46
C PHE A 118 5.61 -6.34 10.63
N ASP A 119 5.84 -7.52 11.20
CA ASP A 119 6.73 -7.71 12.35
C ASP A 119 8.22 -7.57 11.99
N ASP A 120 8.57 -7.81 10.73
CA ASP A 120 9.93 -7.67 10.21
C ASP A 120 10.31 -6.23 9.87
N MET A 121 9.36 -5.30 9.88
CA MET A 121 9.65 -3.89 9.54
C MET A 121 10.49 -3.15 10.60
N ASP A 122 10.60 -3.71 11.79
CA ASP A 122 11.51 -3.21 12.85
C ASP A 122 12.92 -3.84 12.76
N ASP A 123 13.13 -4.81 11.85
CA ASP A 123 14.44 -5.37 11.52
C ASP A 123 15.06 -4.65 10.32
N ILE A 124 16.17 -3.96 10.56
CA ILE A 124 16.88 -3.18 9.54
C ILE A 124 17.37 -4.05 8.37
N GLY A 125 17.69 -5.32 8.59
CA GLY A 125 18.15 -6.24 7.55
C GLY A 125 17.04 -6.53 6.54
N HIS A 126 15.82 -6.79 7.00
CA HIS A 126 14.66 -7.00 6.14
C HIS A 126 14.30 -5.74 5.36
N VAL A 127 14.26 -4.59 6.04
CA VAL A 127 13.95 -3.31 5.39
C VAL A 127 15.03 -2.93 4.38
N TYR A 128 16.32 -3.14 4.70
CA TYR A 128 17.42 -2.88 3.77
C TYR A 128 17.33 -3.75 2.49
N ARG A 129 16.96 -5.02 2.61
CA ARG A 129 16.75 -5.91 1.47
C ARG A 129 15.69 -5.36 0.53
N ILE A 130 14.51 -4.96 1.07
CA ILE A 130 13.44 -4.35 0.28
C ILE A 130 13.90 -3.03 -0.35
N TRP A 131 14.61 -2.19 0.41
CA TRP A 131 15.16 -0.95 -0.11
C TRP A 131 16.06 -1.18 -1.33
N LYS A 132 16.97 -2.12 -1.25
CA LYS A 132 17.89 -2.45 -2.34
C LYS A 132 17.18 -3.05 -3.55
N TYR A 133 16.11 -3.78 -3.34
CA TYR A 133 15.28 -4.32 -4.41
C TYR A 133 14.54 -3.21 -5.17
N VAL A 134 13.98 -2.22 -4.45
CA VAL A 134 13.19 -1.13 -5.03
C VAL A 134 14.08 0.00 -5.54
N LEU A 135 15.02 0.50 -4.71
CA LEU A 135 15.84 1.69 -4.95
C LEU A 135 17.31 1.32 -5.13
N ARG A 136 17.60 0.60 -6.19
CA ARG A 136 18.90 -0.06 -6.46
C ARG A 136 20.10 0.85 -6.26
N ASP A 137 20.03 2.09 -6.72
CA ASP A 137 21.13 3.06 -6.78
C ASP A 137 21.08 4.11 -5.66
N ILE A 138 19.97 4.18 -4.91
CA ILE A 138 19.84 5.10 -3.79
C ILE A 138 20.41 4.46 -2.51
N THR A 139 21.37 5.13 -1.90
CA THR A 139 21.96 4.68 -0.62
C THR A 139 20.92 4.68 0.48
N PHE A 140 20.82 3.57 1.22
CA PHE A 140 19.94 3.43 2.36
C PHE A 140 20.33 4.40 3.49
N ASP A 141 19.35 5.13 4.01
CA ASP A 141 19.54 6.08 5.11
C ASP A 141 19.05 5.49 6.43
N ILE A 142 20.02 4.99 7.23
CA ILE A 142 19.75 4.43 8.56
C ILE A 142 19.13 5.47 9.50
N GLY A 143 19.53 6.75 9.38
CA GLY A 143 18.99 7.83 10.22
C GLY A 143 17.50 8.05 9.93
N ARG A 144 17.11 8.01 8.67
CA ARG A 144 15.71 8.09 8.25
C ARG A 144 14.89 6.90 8.76
N TRP A 145 15.40 5.67 8.59
CA TRP A 145 14.74 4.47 9.09
C TRP A 145 14.53 4.54 10.61
N ASN A 146 15.58 4.89 11.38
CA ASN A 146 15.49 5.07 12.82
C ASN A 146 14.43 6.11 13.21
N LEU A 147 14.40 7.26 12.52
CA LEU A 147 13.43 8.32 12.76
C LEU A 147 11.99 7.84 12.54
N LEU A 148 11.73 7.21 11.39
CA LEU A 148 10.40 6.71 11.04
C LEU A 148 9.92 5.62 12.00
N THR A 149 10.82 4.72 12.42
CA THR A 149 10.53 3.67 13.38
C THR A 149 10.26 4.24 14.78
N ALA A 150 11.06 5.21 15.23
CA ALA A 150 10.87 5.87 16.54
C ALA A 150 9.56 6.68 16.59
N LEU A 151 9.21 7.36 15.49
CA LEU A 151 7.98 8.17 15.42
C LEU A 151 6.72 7.33 15.37
N LYS A 152 6.79 6.02 15.06
CA LYS A 152 5.63 5.15 14.88
C LYS A 152 4.53 5.86 14.09
N ILE A 153 4.85 6.37 12.91
CA ILE A 153 4.00 7.31 12.12
C ILE A 153 2.55 6.84 12.00
N SER A 154 2.31 5.54 11.96
CA SER A 154 0.95 4.97 12.00
C SER A 154 0.18 5.26 13.30
N VAL A 155 0.86 5.63 14.38
CA VAL A 155 0.27 5.91 15.70
C VAL A 155 0.25 7.40 16.02
N THR A 156 1.29 8.15 15.60
CA THR A 156 1.49 9.56 15.98
C THR A 156 0.75 10.57 15.11
N LEU A 157 0.35 10.25 13.89
CA LEU A 157 -0.47 11.12 13.07
C LEU A 157 -1.94 11.15 13.53
N GLY A 158 -2.15 10.89 14.83
CA GLY A 158 -3.44 11.15 15.48
C GLY A 158 -4.56 10.31 14.88
N ASN A 159 -4.29 9.05 14.56
CA ASN A 159 -5.34 8.08 14.31
C ASN A 159 -6.16 7.87 15.60
N LYS A 160 -6.81 8.95 16.07
CA LYS A 160 -8.07 8.77 16.79
C LYS A 160 -8.93 7.97 15.84
N PRO A 161 -9.63 6.93 16.32
CA PRO A 161 -10.59 6.24 15.49
C PRO A 161 -11.54 7.32 14.98
N PHE A 162 -11.41 7.68 13.73
CA PHE A 162 -12.36 8.50 13.04
C PHE A 162 -13.41 7.50 12.57
N PRO A 163 -14.59 7.45 13.16
CA PRO A 163 -15.65 6.61 12.62
C PRO A 163 -15.81 7.08 11.17
N MET A 164 -15.62 6.16 10.25
CA MET A 164 -15.80 6.45 8.84
C MET A 164 -17.26 6.87 8.65
N PRO A 165 -17.56 8.08 8.12
CA PRO A 165 -18.92 8.48 7.85
C PRO A 165 -19.63 7.39 7.04
N GLU A 166 -20.90 7.11 7.34
CA GLU A 166 -21.67 6.02 6.73
C GLU A 166 -21.61 6.08 5.18
N GLU A 167 -21.67 7.28 4.64
CA GLU A 167 -21.53 7.55 3.18
C GLU A 167 -20.17 7.11 2.62
N LYS A 168 -19.07 7.34 3.36
CA LYS A 168 -17.72 6.89 2.98
C LYS A 168 -17.56 5.40 3.20
N MET A 169 -18.19 4.85 4.23
CA MET A 169 -18.20 3.41 4.49
C MET A 169 -18.90 2.66 3.35
N ALA A 170 -20.04 3.15 2.89
CA ALA A 170 -20.76 2.59 1.75
C ALA A 170 -19.93 2.58 0.46
N VAL A 171 -19.12 3.62 0.22
CA VAL A 171 -18.20 3.67 -0.93
C VAL A 171 -17.00 2.75 -0.73
N TYR A 172 -16.37 2.77 0.44
CA TYR A 172 -15.16 1.98 0.74
C TYR A 172 -15.41 0.46 0.74
N PHE A 173 -16.63 0.02 1.11
CA PHE A 173 -17.05 -1.38 1.12
C PHE A 173 -17.98 -1.75 -0.05
N ASN A 174 -18.26 -0.83 -0.97
CA ASN A 174 -19.06 -1.11 -2.16
C ASN A 174 -18.16 -1.61 -3.29
N PHE A 175 -18.05 -2.93 -3.38
CA PHE A 175 -17.22 -3.62 -4.36
C PHE A 175 -17.70 -3.45 -5.81
N ASP A 176 -18.96 -3.11 -6.04
CA ASP A 176 -19.53 -2.87 -7.38
C ASP A 176 -19.02 -1.56 -8.01
N LYS A 177 -18.51 -0.64 -7.18
CA LYS A 177 -17.95 0.64 -7.66
C LYS A 177 -16.46 0.60 -7.98
N LEU A 178 -15.78 -0.53 -7.72
CA LEU A 178 -14.36 -0.68 -8.10
C LEU A 178 -14.16 -0.89 -9.61
N ASP A 179 -15.26 -0.95 -10.39
CA ASP A 179 -15.24 -1.00 -11.87
C ASP A 179 -15.03 0.37 -12.53
N PHE A 180 -14.72 1.43 -11.79
CA PHE A 180 -14.54 2.76 -12.36
C PHE A 180 -13.24 2.94 -13.14
N ILE A 181 -12.25 2.08 -12.92
CA ILE A 181 -11.04 2.02 -13.76
C ILE A 181 -11.27 0.94 -14.83
N LYS A 182 -11.86 1.34 -15.95
CA LYS A 182 -12.08 0.47 -17.12
C LYS A 182 -10.90 0.53 -18.07
#